data_662f5c31cf2c5e99520c07225cba15b6
#
_entry.id   662f5c31cf2c5e99520c07225cba15b6
#
_cell.length_a   1.000
_cell.length_b   1.000
_cell.length_c   1.000
_cell.angle_alpha   90.00
_cell.angle_beta   90.00
_cell.angle_gamma   90.00
#
_symmetry.space_group_name_H-M   'P 1'
#
loop_
_entity.id
_entity.type
_entity.pdbx_description
1 polymer ?
#
loop_
_entity_poly.entity_id
_entity_poly.type
_entity_poly.pdbx_seq_one_letter_code
_entity_poly.pdbx_strand_id
1 'polypeptide(L)'
;MSVTSAGIPLVRVRGLTKSFGPSPVLRGVDLDIARGEVVAVIGASGSGKTTMLRCVNLLERYDGGSVMVDGVEIGYRQDSRRARGERELAHLRAGIGMVFQHFNLFPHLTAAENVTLGLRKVRRLSRREARERAMHWLGRVGLADQVDRLPYELSGGQQQRVGIARAVAMNPKVLLLDEITSALDPELVGEVLSVVRQLAGEGMTMIVVTHEMSFARDVASRVVFMDGGRVAVSGTPQEVFGRQDNARLRAFLSRIELRLDPDGAGA
;
A
#
# COMPACT_ATOMS: atom_id res chain seq x y z
N MET A 1 -15.70 14.62 -24.63
CA MET A 1 -14.99 15.23 -23.50
C MET A 1 -15.91 15.17 -22.29
N SER A 2 -15.89 14.07 -21.55
CA SER A 2 -16.66 13.93 -20.31
C SER A 2 -15.80 14.48 -19.17
N VAL A 3 -16.12 15.67 -18.69
CA VAL A 3 -15.57 16.20 -17.44
C VAL A 3 -16.21 15.40 -16.31
N THR A 4 -15.53 14.33 -15.87
CA THR A 4 -15.91 13.61 -14.66
C THR A 4 -15.83 14.63 -13.52
N SER A 5 -16.94 14.83 -12.83
CA SER A 5 -17.05 15.63 -11.60
C SER A 5 -15.95 15.14 -10.63
N ALA A 6 -14.84 15.86 -10.57
CA ALA A 6 -13.72 15.53 -9.70
C ALA A 6 -14.13 15.79 -8.27
N GLY A 7 -14.74 14.79 -7.62
CA GLY A 7 -14.96 14.79 -6.17
C GLY A 7 -13.65 15.03 -5.43
N ILE A 8 -13.73 15.51 -4.19
CA ILE A 8 -12.54 15.73 -3.34
C ILE A 8 -11.80 14.38 -3.22
N PRO A 9 -10.51 14.31 -3.60
CA PRO A 9 -9.75 13.06 -3.52
C PRO A 9 -9.63 12.59 -2.06
N LEU A 10 -9.66 11.27 -1.87
CA LEU A 10 -9.48 10.67 -0.55
C LEU A 10 -8.07 10.90 -0.01
N VAL A 11 -7.08 10.73 -0.88
CA VAL A 11 -5.68 11.05 -0.56
C VAL A 11 -5.19 12.11 -1.53
N ARG A 12 -4.60 13.17 -0.99
CA ARG A 12 -3.97 14.23 -1.78
C ARG A 12 -2.55 14.47 -1.28
N VAL A 13 -1.59 14.31 -2.16
CA VAL A 13 -0.18 14.59 -1.94
C VAL A 13 0.21 15.78 -2.82
N ARG A 14 0.88 16.78 -2.25
CA ARG A 14 1.33 17.97 -2.99
C ARG A 14 2.77 18.33 -2.65
N GLY A 15 3.61 18.41 -3.67
CA GLY A 15 4.99 18.84 -3.57
C GLY A 15 5.80 18.05 -2.54
N LEU A 16 5.50 16.78 -2.33
CA LEU A 16 6.09 15.98 -1.26
C LEU A 16 7.59 15.81 -1.47
N THR A 17 8.37 16.25 -0.49
CA THR A 17 9.84 16.11 -0.49
C THR A 17 10.32 15.35 0.72
N LYS A 18 11.38 14.55 0.54
CA LYS A 18 12.06 13.83 1.62
C LYS A 18 13.51 13.60 1.27
N SER A 19 14.40 13.87 2.22
CA SER A 19 15.82 13.57 2.15
C SER A 19 16.25 12.72 3.35
N PHE A 20 17.26 11.90 3.16
CA PHE A 20 17.97 11.21 4.23
C PHE A 20 19.42 11.72 4.24
N GLY A 21 19.73 12.57 5.20
CA GLY A 21 20.96 13.35 5.18
C GLY A 21 21.07 14.18 3.89
N PRO A 22 22.18 14.14 3.15
CA PRO A 22 22.36 14.90 1.92
C PRO A 22 21.64 14.30 0.70
N SER A 23 21.04 13.12 0.82
CA SER A 23 20.47 12.38 -0.30
C SER A 23 18.97 12.64 -0.44
N PRO A 24 18.51 13.41 -1.45
CA PRO A 24 17.10 13.63 -1.72
C PRO A 24 16.48 12.39 -2.36
N VAL A 25 15.44 11.84 -1.72
CA VAL A 25 14.71 10.65 -2.17
C VAL A 25 13.39 11.01 -2.83
N LEU A 26 12.62 11.94 -2.26
CA LEU A 26 11.41 12.49 -2.89
C LEU A 26 11.67 13.94 -3.28
N ARG A 27 11.30 14.29 -4.50
CA ARG A 27 11.67 15.56 -5.14
C ARG A 27 10.46 16.32 -5.66
N GLY A 28 9.41 16.44 -4.83
CA GLY A 28 8.17 17.13 -5.21
C GLY A 28 7.19 16.15 -5.88
N VAL A 29 6.70 15.17 -5.11
CA VAL A 29 5.68 14.22 -5.59
C VAL A 29 4.30 14.84 -5.43
N ASP A 30 3.53 14.84 -6.52
CA ASP A 30 2.12 15.19 -6.56
C ASP A 30 1.30 13.95 -6.94
N LEU A 31 0.27 13.63 -6.14
CA LEU A 31 -0.59 12.48 -6.36
C LEU A 31 -1.95 12.69 -5.71
N ASP A 32 -3.02 12.53 -6.49
CA ASP A 32 -4.40 12.48 -5.98
C ASP A 32 -4.94 11.07 -6.14
N ILE A 33 -5.73 10.60 -5.17
CA ILE A 33 -6.36 9.28 -5.21
C ILE A 33 -7.82 9.45 -4.82
N ALA A 34 -8.71 9.03 -5.72
CA ALA A 34 -10.14 9.06 -5.50
C ALA A 34 -10.59 7.94 -4.56
N ARG A 35 -11.80 8.05 -4.00
CA ARG A 35 -12.40 6.95 -3.23
C ARG A 35 -12.69 5.76 -4.15
N GLY A 36 -12.36 4.55 -3.68
CA GLY A 36 -12.51 3.32 -4.43
C GLY A 36 -11.46 3.12 -5.53
N GLU A 37 -10.53 4.06 -5.70
CA GLU A 37 -9.47 3.94 -6.69
C GLU A 37 -8.36 3.01 -6.21
N VAL A 38 -7.88 2.16 -7.09
CA VAL A 38 -6.69 1.32 -6.90
C VAL A 38 -5.56 1.89 -7.75
N VAL A 39 -4.56 2.46 -7.09
CA VAL A 39 -3.37 3.03 -7.76
C VAL A 39 -2.19 2.10 -7.58
N ALA A 40 -1.70 1.52 -8.67
CA ALA A 40 -0.44 0.78 -8.67
C ALA A 40 0.73 1.74 -8.88
N VAL A 41 1.72 1.67 -7.99
CA VAL A 41 2.96 2.46 -8.07
C VAL A 41 4.10 1.53 -8.44
N ILE A 42 4.66 1.74 -9.63
CA ILE A 42 5.76 0.97 -10.20
C ILE A 42 7.01 1.85 -10.37
N GLY A 43 8.17 1.24 -10.54
CA GLY A 43 9.43 1.95 -10.77
C GLY A 43 10.63 1.19 -10.25
N ALA A 44 11.82 1.61 -10.63
CA ALA A 44 13.06 0.98 -10.24
C ALA A 44 13.28 1.00 -8.71
N SER A 45 14.12 0.11 -8.20
CA SER A 45 14.59 0.19 -6.81
C SER A 45 15.23 1.54 -6.55
N GLY A 46 14.98 2.14 -5.38
CA GLY A 46 15.48 3.47 -5.03
C GLY A 46 14.71 4.64 -5.67
N SER A 47 13.65 4.43 -6.46
CA SER A 47 12.86 5.54 -7.04
C SER A 47 11.98 6.29 -6.02
N GLY A 48 11.91 5.84 -4.76
CA GLY A 48 11.19 6.53 -3.68
C GLY A 48 9.79 5.99 -3.36
N LYS A 49 9.34 4.89 -3.99
CA LYS A 49 7.99 4.30 -3.82
C LYS A 49 7.63 4.02 -2.36
N THR A 50 8.43 3.20 -1.68
CA THR A 50 8.28 2.87 -0.25
C THR A 50 8.34 4.12 0.64
N THR A 51 9.26 5.05 0.34
CA THR A 51 9.38 6.30 1.10
C THR A 51 8.13 7.15 0.96
N MET A 52 7.56 7.24 -0.24
CA MET A 52 6.29 7.94 -0.47
C MET A 52 5.16 7.32 0.36
N LEU A 53 4.99 5.98 0.32
CA LEU A 53 3.99 5.29 1.15
C LEU A 53 4.17 5.56 2.64
N ARG A 54 5.42 5.50 3.13
CA ARG A 54 5.74 5.76 4.54
C ARG A 54 5.47 7.21 4.93
N CYS A 55 5.65 8.16 4.03
CA CYS A 55 5.25 9.55 4.25
C CYS A 55 3.73 9.70 4.29
N VAL A 56 2.98 8.98 3.43
CA VAL A 56 1.51 9.00 3.44
C VAL A 56 0.94 8.46 4.76
N ASN A 57 1.59 7.47 5.38
CA ASN A 57 1.20 6.94 6.70
C ASN A 57 1.94 7.61 7.88
N LEU A 58 2.80 8.60 7.61
CA LEU A 58 3.66 9.26 8.62
C LEU A 58 4.51 8.28 9.46
N LEU A 59 4.86 7.14 8.93
CA LEU A 59 5.95 6.33 9.46
C LEU A 59 7.29 6.99 9.17
N GLU A 60 7.35 7.80 8.11
CA GLU A 60 8.46 8.67 7.78
C GLU A 60 7.96 10.12 7.72
N ARG A 61 8.63 11.03 8.41
CA ARG A 61 8.31 12.46 8.33
C ARG A 61 8.85 13.03 7.03
N TYR A 62 8.02 13.75 6.29
CA TYR A 62 8.43 14.46 5.08
C TYR A 62 9.03 15.83 5.42
N ASP A 63 9.88 16.34 4.55
CA ASP A 63 10.60 17.60 4.77
C ASP A 63 9.81 18.80 4.23
N GLY A 64 9.02 18.59 3.17
CA GLY A 64 8.19 19.63 2.55
C GLY A 64 7.00 19.07 1.81
N GLY A 65 6.11 19.96 1.42
CA GLY A 65 4.84 19.60 0.81
C GLY A 65 3.73 19.36 1.82
N SER A 66 2.68 18.66 1.40
CA SER A 66 1.55 18.29 2.24
C SER A 66 0.95 16.95 1.84
N VAL A 67 0.41 16.24 2.83
CA VAL A 67 -0.34 15.00 2.63
C VAL A 67 -1.67 15.13 3.35
N MET A 68 -2.76 14.99 2.61
CA MET A 68 -4.12 15.01 3.16
C MET A 68 -4.78 13.66 2.96
N VAL A 69 -5.47 13.16 3.97
CA VAL A 69 -6.31 11.97 3.90
C VAL A 69 -7.68 12.31 4.42
N ASP A 70 -8.71 12.11 3.59
CA ASP A 70 -10.10 12.44 3.89
C ASP A 70 -10.30 13.88 4.38
N GLY A 71 -9.66 14.84 3.71
CA GLY A 71 -9.74 16.27 4.02
C GLY A 71 -8.90 16.70 5.24
N VAL A 72 -8.19 15.79 5.90
CA VAL A 72 -7.35 16.09 7.06
C VAL A 72 -5.89 16.01 6.69
N GLU A 73 -5.13 17.09 6.93
CA GLU A 73 -3.69 17.08 6.75
C GLU A 73 -3.05 16.20 7.85
N ILE A 74 -2.25 15.22 7.38
CA ILE A 74 -1.53 14.32 8.28
C ILE A 74 -0.13 14.84 8.51
N GLY A 75 0.45 15.04 9.52
CA GLY A 75 1.81 15.54 9.76
C GLY A 75 1.82 16.87 10.46
N TYR A 76 1.12 17.83 9.92
CA TYR A 76 1.09 19.19 10.45
C TYR A 76 -0.35 19.65 10.72
N ARG A 77 -0.51 20.61 11.63
CA ARG A 77 -1.78 21.29 11.83
C ARG A 77 -1.91 22.41 10.80
N GLN A 78 -3.02 22.44 10.07
CA GLN A 78 -3.28 23.45 9.02
C GLN A 78 -3.11 24.88 9.52
N ASP A 79 -3.57 25.16 10.75
CA ASP A 79 -3.62 26.52 11.30
C ASP A 79 -2.26 27.06 11.75
N SER A 80 -1.28 26.21 12.06
CA SER A 80 -0.05 26.64 12.72
C SER A 80 1.24 26.02 12.15
N ARG A 81 1.15 25.13 11.19
CA ARG A 81 2.26 24.28 10.69
C ARG A 81 3.05 23.57 11.80
N ARG A 82 2.46 23.43 12.99
CA ARG A 82 3.07 22.66 14.07
C ARG A 82 2.90 21.18 13.81
N ALA A 83 3.93 20.41 14.06
CA ALA A 83 3.87 18.95 14.00
C ALA A 83 2.80 18.44 14.98
N ARG A 84 2.01 17.46 14.54
CA ARG A 84 1.02 16.79 15.39
C ARG A 84 1.72 15.93 16.43
N GLY A 85 1.12 15.83 17.61
CA GLY A 85 1.63 14.95 18.68
C GLY A 85 1.36 13.47 18.38
N GLU A 86 2.13 12.56 18.98
CA GLU A 86 2.05 11.12 18.72
C GLU A 86 0.66 10.52 18.95
N ARG A 87 -0.09 10.99 19.95
CA ARG A 87 -1.48 10.52 20.17
C ARG A 87 -2.42 10.91 19.04
N GLU A 88 -2.29 12.12 18.52
CA GLU A 88 -3.07 12.63 17.40
C GLU A 88 -2.71 11.87 16.11
N LEU A 89 -1.40 11.65 15.88
CA LEU A 89 -0.92 10.84 14.77
C LEU A 89 -1.39 9.39 14.84
N ALA A 90 -1.39 8.76 16.00
CA ALA A 90 -1.89 7.40 16.18
C ALA A 90 -3.39 7.30 15.80
N HIS A 91 -4.17 8.32 16.12
CA HIS A 91 -5.59 8.36 15.75
C HIS A 91 -5.79 8.50 14.23
N LEU A 92 -5.00 9.36 13.58
CA LEU A 92 -5.04 9.54 12.12
C LEU A 92 -4.56 8.28 11.39
N ARG A 93 -3.46 7.67 11.85
CA ARG A 93 -2.94 6.40 11.32
C ARG A 93 -3.95 5.25 11.40
N ALA A 94 -4.84 5.25 12.40
CA ALA A 94 -5.89 4.25 12.50
C ALA A 94 -6.86 4.24 11.30
N GLY A 95 -6.94 5.34 10.55
CA GLY A 95 -7.69 5.45 9.30
C GLY A 95 -6.90 5.05 8.04
N ILE A 96 -5.62 4.71 8.18
CA ILE A 96 -4.72 4.36 7.07
C ILE A 96 -4.16 2.97 7.37
N GLY A 97 -4.66 1.95 6.67
CA GLY A 97 -4.11 0.60 6.76
C GLY A 97 -2.75 0.53 6.04
N MET A 98 -1.81 -0.23 6.59
CA MET A 98 -0.55 -0.50 5.90
C MET A 98 -0.15 -1.96 6.08
N VAL A 99 0.25 -2.57 4.96
CA VAL A 99 0.83 -3.91 4.90
C VAL A 99 2.23 -3.78 4.32
N PHE A 100 3.19 -4.42 4.96
CA PHE A 100 4.61 -4.28 4.66
C PHE A 100 5.13 -5.46 3.85
N GLN A 101 6.26 -5.29 3.21
CA GLN A 101 7.01 -6.32 2.49
C GLN A 101 7.39 -7.49 3.41
N HIS A 102 7.89 -7.20 4.61
CA HIS A 102 8.08 -8.19 5.66
C HIS A 102 6.83 -8.18 6.54
N PHE A 103 6.28 -9.31 6.83
CA PHE A 103 4.96 -9.54 7.45
C PHE A 103 4.70 -8.69 8.70
N ASN A 104 5.76 -8.37 9.46
CA ASN A 104 5.74 -7.53 10.67
C ASN A 104 4.68 -7.97 11.69
N LEU A 105 4.47 -9.28 11.81
CA LEU A 105 3.63 -9.84 12.85
C LEU A 105 4.36 -9.83 14.18
N PHE A 106 3.60 -9.70 15.25
CA PHE A 106 4.12 -9.88 16.60
C PHE A 106 4.38 -11.37 16.83
N PRO A 107 5.64 -11.82 17.00
CA PRO A 107 5.98 -13.25 16.97
C PRO A 107 5.44 -14.05 18.16
N HIS A 108 5.13 -13.38 19.26
CA HIS A 108 4.58 -13.95 20.49
C HIS A 108 3.05 -13.90 20.57
N LEU A 109 2.38 -13.43 19.52
CA LEU A 109 0.93 -13.36 19.41
C LEU A 109 0.43 -14.29 18.32
N THR A 110 -0.69 -14.96 18.55
CA THR A 110 -1.36 -15.78 17.54
C THR A 110 -1.87 -14.93 16.38
N ALA A 111 -2.31 -15.55 15.28
CA ALA A 111 -2.91 -14.86 14.16
C ALA A 111 -4.11 -13.99 14.60
N ALA A 112 -5.02 -14.55 15.42
CA ALA A 112 -6.16 -13.81 15.95
C ALA A 112 -5.72 -12.65 16.88
N GLU A 113 -4.73 -12.85 17.71
CA GLU A 113 -4.21 -11.82 18.61
C GLU A 113 -3.51 -10.69 17.85
N ASN A 114 -2.76 -11.00 16.79
CA ASN A 114 -2.19 -10.01 15.89
C ASN A 114 -3.27 -9.09 15.29
N VAL A 115 -4.40 -9.63 14.87
CA VAL A 115 -5.53 -8.86 14.34
C VAL A 115 -6.26 -8.10 15.45
N THR A 116 -6.51 -8.71 16.60
CA THR A 116 -7.28 -8.08 17.69
C THR A 116 -6.54 -6.96 18.42
N LEU A 117 -5.22 -6.94 18.39
CA LEU A 117 -4.41 -5.97 19.14
C LEU A 117 -4.80 -4.52 18.83
N GLY A 118 -4.81 -4.15 17.54
CA GLY A 118 -5.20 -2.81 17.09
C GLY A 118 -6.66 -2.48 17.41
N LEU A 119 -7.55 -3.44 17.23
CA LEU A 119 -8.98 -3.30 17.53
C LEU A 119 -9.23 -2.96 18.99
N ARG A 120 -8.51 -3.62 19.91
CA ARG A 120 -8.62 -3.40 21.34
C ARG A 120 -7.91 -2.12 21.81
N LYS A 121 -6.66 -1.92 21.36
CA LYS A 121 -5.81 -0.82 21.87
C LYS A 121 -6.15 0.53 21.25
N VAL A 122 -6.53 0.57 19.97
CA VAL A 122 -6.78 1.79 19.21
C VAL A 122 -8.28 2.04 19.04
N ARG A 123 -9.04 1.03 18.56
CA ARG A 123 -10.50 1.14 18.36
C ARG A 123 -11.30 0.94 19.63
N ARG A 124 -10.67 0.48 20.72
CA ARG A 124 -11.26 0.27 22.05
C ARG A 124 -12.46 -0.71 22.06
N LEU A 125 -12.48 -1.65 21.12
CA LEU A 125 -13.50 -2.69 21.10
C LEU A 125 -13.35 -3.63 22.29
N SER A 126 -14.45 -4.19 22.75
CA SER A 126 -14.47 -5.26 23.75
C SER A 126 -13.70 -6.49 23.24
N ARG A 127 -13.32 -7.40 24.14
CA ARG A 127 -12.63 -8.66 23.78
C ARG A 127 -13.48 -9.47 22.81
N ARG A 128 -14.79 -9.54 23.02
CA ARG A 128 -15.73 -10.30 22.18
C ARG A 128 -15.82 -9.70 20.78
N GLU A 129 -16.11 -8.41 20.68
CA GLU A 129 -16.24 -7.73 19.38
C GLU A 129 -14.93 -7.77 18.56
N ALA A 130 -13.78 -7.57 19.23
CA ALA A 130 -12.47 -7.65 18.57
C ALA A 130 -12.20 -9.07 18.04
N ARG A 131 -12.55 -10.13 18.82
CA ARG A 131 -12.38 -11.51 18.39
C ARG A 131 -13.32 -11.85 17.24
N GLU A 132 -14.60 -11.50 17.31
CA GLU A 132 -15.57 -11.72 16.23
C GLU A 132 -15.09 -11.07 14.92
N ARG A 133 -14.61 -9.83 14.97
CA ARG A 133 -14.06 -9.14 13.81
C ARG A 133 -12.77 -9.78 13.29
N ALA A 134 -11.89 -10.24 14.17
CA ALA A 134 -10.68 -10.95 13.78
C ALA A 134 -11.00 -12.27 13.08
N MET A 135 -11.91 -13.07 13.63
CA MET A 135 -12.37 -14.32 13.04
C MET A 135 -12.98 -14.10 11.65
N HIS A 136 -13.82 -13.07 11.52
CA HIS A 136 -14.39 -12.68 10.23
C HIS A 136 -13.31 -12.41 9.18
N TRP A 137 -12.32 -11.55 9.50
CA TRP A 137 -11.29 -11.18 8.53
C TRP A 137 -10.29 -12.31 8.26
N LEU A 138 -9.93 -13.10 9.27
CA LEU A 138 -9.10 -14.30 9.07
C LEU A 138 -9.80 -15.33 8.18
N GLY A 139 -11.10 -15.53 8.36
CA GLY A 139 -11.89 -16.38 7.47
C GLY A 139 -11.91 -15.85 6.03
N ARG A 140 -12.06 -14.53 5.87
CA ARG A 140 -12.07 -13.89 4.54
C ARG A 140 -10.74 -14.00 3.78
N VAL A 141 -9.62 -14.08 4.49
CA VAL A 141 -8.31 -14.29 3.88
C VAL A 141 -7.93 -15.79 3.82
N GLY A 142 -8.88 -16.71 4.07
CA GLY A 142 -8.67 -18.15 3.98
C GLY A 142 -7.85 -18.74 5.14
N LEU A 143 -7.97 -18.17 6.34
CA LEU A 143 -7.19 -18.58 7.52
C LEU A 143 -8.10 -18.93 8.72
N ALA A 144 -9.34 -19.39 8.47
CA ALA A 144 -10.30 -19.73 9.53
C ALA A 144 -9.75 -20.80 10.50
N ASP A 145 -9.00 -21.78 9.99
CA ASP A 145 -8.43 -22.90 10.77
C ASP A 145 -7.04 -22.58 11.35
N GLN A 146 -6.50 -21.38 11.10
CA GLN A 146 -5.15 -20.98 11.51
C GLN A 146 -5.15 -19.88 12.60
N VAL A 147 -6.29 -19.59 13.18
CA VAL A 147 -6.51 -18.42 14.05
C VAL A 147 -5.65 -18.42 15.33
N ASP A 148 -5.38 -19.60 15.86
CA ASP A 148 -4.62 -19.79 17.10
C ASP A 148 -3.13 -20.13 16.85
N ARG A 149 -2.67 -20.15 15.58
CA ARG A 149 -1.28 -20.37 15.20
C ARG A 149 -0.43 -19.15 15.48
N LEU A 150 0.80 -19.40 15.89
CA LEU A 150 1.85 -18.38 16.01
C LEU A 150 2.51 -18.12 14.64
N PRO A 151 3.11 -16.95 14.40
CA PRO A 151 3.70 -16.63 13.09
C PRO A 151 4.68 -17.66 12.55
N TYR A 152 5.52 -18.27 13.39
CA TYR A 152 6.49 -19.27 12.96
C TYR A 152 5.87 -20.62 12.55
N GLU A 153 4.59 -20.85 12.85
CA GLU A 153 3.81 -22.01 12.44
C GLU A 153 3.08 -21.78 11.10
N LEU A 154 3.16 -20.56 10.55
CA LEU A 154 2.48 -20.14 9.33
C LEU A 154 3.47 -19.99 8.18
N SER A 155 3.05 -20.38 6.95
CA SER A 155 3.83 -20.08 5.75
C SER A 155 3.95 -18.56 5.53
N GLY A 156 4.91 -18.12 4.69
CA GLY A 156 5.08 -16.71 4.35
C GLY A 156 3.81 -16.09 3.78
N GLY A 157 3.12 -16.77 2.88
CA GLY A 157 1.84 -16.33 2.32
C GLY A 157 0.72 -16.25 3.36
N GLN A 158 0.67 -17.19 4.32
CA GLN A 158 -0.26 -17.13 5.43
C GLN A 158 0.04 -15.95 6.36
N GLN A 159 1.30 -15.73 6.71
CA GLN A 159 1.71 -14.57 7.52
C GLN A 159 1.33 -13.26 6.83
N GLN A 160 1.51 -13.14 5.52
CA GLN A 160 1.14 -11.95 4.76
C GLN A 160 -0.38 -11.74 4.78
N ARG A 161 -1.16 -12.81 4.62
CA ARG A 161 -2.63 -12.74 4.71
C ARG A 161 -3.11 -12.35 6.11
N VAL A 162 -2.44 -12.79 7.19
CA VAL A 162 -2.68 -12.25 8.56
C VAL A 162 -2.38 -10.75 8.62
N GLY A 163 -1.28 -10.28 8.00
CA GLY A 163 -0.93 -8.86 7.91
C GLY A 163 -2.01 -8.04 7.20
N ILE A 164 -2.56 -8.57 6.10
CA ILE A 164 -3.69 -7.94 5.39
C ILE A 164 -4.94 -7.92 6.29
N ALA A 165 -5.31 -9.05 6.89
CA ALA A 165 -6.46 -9.14 7.80
C ALA A 165 -6.35 -8.15 8.96
N ARG A 166 -5.15 -8.00 9.56
CA ARG A 166 -4.86 -7.02 10.61
C ARG A 166 -5.10 -5.58 10.15
N ALA A 167 -4.66 -5.25 8.94
CA ALA A 167 -4.82 -3.89 8.40
C ALA A 167 -6.29 -3.58 8.08
N VAL A 168 -6.99 -4.49 7.38
CA VAL A 168 -8.39 -4.25 6.95
C VAL A 168 -9.39 -4.36 8.11
N ALA A 169 -9.11 -5.16 9.14
CA ALA A 169 -9.94 -5.25 10.35
C ALA A 169 -10.09 -3.89 11.05
N MET A 170 -9.11 -3.00 10.92
CA MET A 170 -9.19 -1.64 11.44
C MET A 170 -10.19 -0.75 10.71
N ASN A 171 -10.84 -1.22 9.64
CA ASN A 171 -11.71 -0.45 8.76
C ASN A 171 -11.05 0.85 8.27
N PRO A 172 -9.92 0.75 7.55
CA PRO A 172 -9.19 1.91 7.08
C PRO A 172 -9.92 2.58 5.92
N LYS A 173 -9.68 3.89 5.74
CA LYS A 173 -10.17 4.68 4.60
C LYS A 173 -9.37 4.37 3.33
N VAL A 174 -8.07 4.11 3.48
CA VAL A 174 -7.13 3.73 2.43
C VAL A 174 -6.21 2.64 2.93
N LEU A 175 -5.88 1.69 2.06
CA LEU A 175 -4.94 0.61 2.32
C LEU A 175 -3.66 0.83 1.49
N LEU A 176 -2.54 0.88 2.18
CA LEU A 176 -1.20 1.02 1.60
C LEU A 176 -0.53 -0.36 1.60
N LEU A 177 -0.14 -0.84 0.42
CA LEU A 177 0.50 -2.13 0.23
C LEU A 177 1.93 -1.91 -0.31
N ASP A 178 2.94 -2.26 0.49
CA ASP A 178 4.36 -2.02 0.17
C ASP A 178 5.05 -3.33 -0.20
N GLU A 179 5.13 -3.63 -1.50
CA GLU A 179 5.80 -4.81 -2.08
C GLU A 179 5.44 -6.14 -1.37
N ILE A 180 4.17 -6.36 -1.12
CA ILE A 180 3.64 -7.42 -0.25
C ILE A 180 3.89 -8.86 -0.73
N THR A 181 4.41 -9.04 -1.94
CA THR A 181 4.75 -10.35 -2.52
C THR A 181 6.25 -10.61 -2.61
N SER A 182 7.10 -9.58 -2.45
CA SER A 182 8.54 -9.66 -2.72
C SER A 182 9.32 -10.61 -1.79
N ALA A 183 8.75 -10.94 -0.61
CA ALA A 183 9.35 -11.85 0.36
C ALA A 183 8.70 -13.26 0.33
N LEU A 184 7.92 -13.57 -0.70
CA LEU A 184 7.19 -14.82 -0.84
C LEU A 184 7.78 -15.71 -1.92
N ASP A 185 7.64 -17.01 -1.73
CA ASP A 185 7.86 -17.99 -2.79
C ASP A 185 6.82 -17.74 -3.91
N PRO A 186 7.20 -17.93 -5.20
CA PRO A 186 6.33 -17.67 -6.35
C PRO A 186 4.97 -18.37 -6.27
N GLU A 187 4.93 -19.58 -5.72
CA GLU A 187 3.71 -20.37 -5.57
C GLU A 187 2.68 -19.70 -4.63
N LEU A 188 3.14 -18.92 -3.65
CA LEU A 188 2.30 -18.26 -2.65
C LEU A 188 1.81 -16.86 -3.08
N VAL A 189 2.41 -16.27 -4.12
CA VAL A 189 2.08 -14.93 -4.62
C VAL A 189 0.62 -14.84 -5.05
N GLY A 190 0.14 -15.86 -5.77
CA GLY A 190 -1.23 -15.91 -6.30
C GLY A 190 -2.30 -15.81 -5.21
N GLU A 191 -2.10 -16.50 -4.08
CA GLU A 191 -3.03 -16.49 -2.95
C GLU A 191 -3.15 -15.11 -2.31
N VAL A 192 -2.02 -14.41 -2.11
CA VAL A 192 -2.00 -13.08 -1.51
C VAL A 192 -2.63 -12.05 -2.46
N LEU A 193 -2.30 -12.11 -3.75
CA LEU A 193 -2.87 -11.21 -4.74
C LEU A 193 -4.39 -11.43 -4.95
N SER A 194 -4.88 -12.65 -4.77
CA SER A 194 -6.32 -12.93 -4.86
C SER A 194 -7.11 -12.20 -3.77
N VAL A 195 -6.58 -12.15 -2.54
CA VAL A 195 -7.18 -11.38 -1.44
C VAL A 195 -7.22 -9.88 -1.79
N VAL A 196 -6.14 -9.34 -2.37
CA VAL A 196 -6.10 -7.92 -2.76
C VAL A 196 -7.07 -7.62 -3.90
N ARG A 197 -7.21 -8.53 -4.89
CA ARG A 197 -8.23 -8.41 -5.95
C ARG A 197 -9.65 -8.37 -5.39
N GLN A 198 -9.95 -9.23 -4.41
CA GLN A 198 -11.25 -9.24 -3.76
C GLN A 198 -11.53 -7.89 -3.06
N LEU A 199 -10.59 -7.38 -2.28
CA LEU A 199 -10.73 -6.07 -1.61
C LEU A 199 -10.90 -4.92 -2.62
N ALA A 200 -10.20 -4.97 -3.77
CA ALA A 200 -10.37 -4.02 -4.86
C ALA A 200 -11.79 -4.07 -5.43
N GLY A 201 -12.31 -5.27 -5.71
CA GLY A 201 -13.68 -5.48 -6.21
C GLY A 201 -14.77 -5.00 -5.23
N GLU A 202 -14.48 -4.93 -3.94
CA GLU A 202 -15.34 -4.37 -2.90
C GLU A 202 -15.25 -2.85 -2.75
N GLY A 203 -14.46 -2.18 -3.58
CA GLY A 203 -14.33 -0.72 -3.59
C GLY A 203 -13.34 -0.17 -2.56
N MET A 204 -12.43 -1.00 -2.03
CA MET A 204 -11.36 -0.52 -1.14
C MET A 204 -10.43 0.41 -1.89
N THR A 205 -10.20 1.63 -1.38
CA THR A 205 -9.19 2.54 -1.91
C THR A 205 -7.81 2.02 -1.56
N MET A 206 -6.92 1.88 -2.55
CA MET A 206 -5.60 1.30 -2.33
C MET A 206 -4.48 2.04 -3.06
N ILE A 207 -3.31 2.09 -2.44
CA ILE A 207 -2.03 2.40 -3.08
C ILE A 207 -1.16 1.15 -2.97
N VAL A 208 -0.80 0.59 -4.11
CA VAL A 208 -0.08 -0.69 -4.18
C VAL A 208 1.28 -0.47 -4.82
N VAL A 209 2.35 -0.51 -4.06
CA VAL A 209 3.71 -0.62 -4.60
C VAL A 209 3.96 -2.08 -4.95
N THR A 210 4.23 -2.36 -6.22
CA THR A 210 4.37 -3.73 -6.68
C THR A 210 5.34 -3.87 -7.85
N HIS A 211 5.91 -5.07 -7.97
CA HIS A 211 6.64 -5.55 -9.14
C HIS A 211 5.81 -6.55 -9.98
N GLU A 212 4.58 -6.85 -9.54
CA GLU A 212 3.65 -7.74 -10.24
C GLU A 212 2.90 -6.97 -11.34
N MET A 213 3.46 -6.99 -12.56
CA MET A 213 2.91 -6.20 -13.67
C MET A 213 1.55 -6.69 -14.15
N SER A 214 1.30 -8.01 -14.11
CA SER A 214 -0.01 -8.60 -14.40
C SER A 214 -1.07 -8.08 -13.42
N PHE A 215 -0.77 -8.09 -12.12
CA PHE A 215 -1.65 -7.53 -11.11
C PHE A 215 -1.92 -6.03 -11.34
N ALA A 216 -0.89 -5.23 -11.62
CA ALA A 216 -1.04 -3.81 -11.90
C ALA A 216 -1.90 -3.55 -13.16
N ARG A 217 -1.81 -4.42 -14.18
CA ARG A 217 -2.58 -4.35 -15.42
C ARG A 217 -4.04 -4.70 -15.20
N ASP A 218 -4.31 -5.73 -14.41
CA ASP A 218 -5.64 -6.34 -14.29
C ASP A 218 -6.51 -5.68 -13.22
N VAL A 219 -5.90 -5.12 -12.17
CA VAL A 219 -6.60 -4.66 -10.96
C VAL A 219 -6.54 -3.17 -10.75
N ALA A 220 -5.44 -2.51 -11.16
CA ALA A 220 -5.31 -1.09 -10.92
C ALA A 220 -6.22 -0.28 -11.85
N SER A 221 -6.88 0.73 -11.29
CA SER A 221 -7.59 1.74 -12.08
C SER A 221 -6.62 2.70 -12.76
N ARG A 222 -5.47 2.91 -12.11
CA ARG A 222 -4.41 3.80 -12.58
C ARG A 222 -3.05 3.25 -12.16
N VAL A 223 -2.07 3.45 -13.04
CA VAL A 223 -0.67 3.12 -12.80
C VAL A 223 0.16 4.40 -12.76
N VAL A 224 1.03 4.48 -11.77
CA VAL A 224 1.98 5.59 -11.56
C VAL A 224 3.39 5.03 -11.65
N PHE A 225 4.18 5.52 -12.61
CA PHE A 225 5.59 5.21 -12.72
C PHE A 225 6.42 6.28 -12.00
N MET A 226 7.16 5.86 -10.98
CA MET A 226 8.08 6.71 -10.24
C MET A 226 9.51 6.54 -10.74
N ASP A 227 10.17 7.66 -11.02
CA ASP A 227 11.58 7.70 -11.37
C ASP A 227 12.27 8.89 -10.71
N GLY A 228 13.46 8.68 -10.15
CA GLY A 228 14.27 9.74 -9.55
C GLY A 228 13.56 10.57 -8.47
N GLY A 229 12.66 9.97 -7.70
CA GLY A 229 11.90 10.62 -6.64
C GLY A 229 10.72 11.47 -7.11
N ARG A 230 10.25 11.29 -8.34
CA ARG A 230 9.12 12.02 -8.94
C ARG A 230 8.12 11.05 -9.58
N VAL A 231 6.90 11.50 -9.76
CA VAL A 231 5.95 10.86 -10.67
C VAL A 231 6.35 11.25 -12.10
N ALA A 232 6.86 10.28 -12.86
CA ALA A 232 7.30 10.50 -14.23
C ALA A 232 6.18 10.25 -15.26
N VAL A 233 5.33 9.24 -14.99
CA VAL A 233 4.17 8.90 -15.84
C VAL A 233 3.02 8.51 -14.93
N SER A 234 1.80 8.90 -15.31
CA SER A 234 0.57 8.45 -14.68
C SER A 234 -0.51 8.31 -15.74
N GLY A 235 -1.29 7.24 -15.67
CA GLY A 235 -2.36 6.97 -16.62
C GLY A 235 -3.06 5.65 -16.32
N THR A 236 -4.01 5.26 -17.16
CA THR A 236 -4.61 3.93 -17.12
C THR A 236 -3.54 2.85 -17.35
N PRO A 237 -3.76 1.60 -16.93
CA PRO A 237 -2.83 0.52 -17.24
C PRO A 237 -2.50 0.44 -18.74
N GLN A 238 -3.51 0.57 -19.62
CA GLN A 238 -3.32 0.52 -21.08
C GLN A 238 -2.42 1.64 -21.57
N GLU A 239 -2.60 2.87 -21.07
CA GLU A 239 -1.76 4.01 -21.43
C GLU A 239 -0.31 3.83 -20.94
N VAL A 240 -0.12 3.38 -19.71
CA VAL A 240 1.22 3.29 -19.11
C VAL A 240 2.01 2.12 -19.72
N PHE A 241 1.41 0.94 -19.83
CA PHE A 241 2.08 -0.23 -20.39
C PHE A 241 2.21 -0.18 -21.93
N GLY A 242 1.32 0.56 -22.61
CA GLY A 242 1.41 0.79 -24.06
C GLY A 242 2.32 1.95 -24.47
N ARG A 243 2.83 2.74 -23.53
CA ARG A 243 3.58 3.97 -23.81
C ARG A 243 4.99 3.68 -24.30
N GLN A 244 5.30 4.11 -25.52
CA GLN A 244 6.61 3.94 -26.16
C GLN A 244 7.47 5.22 -26.13
N ASP A 245 6.89 6.36 -25.75
CA ASP A 245 7.51 7.69 -25.77
C ASP A 245 8.43 7.95 -24.55
N ASN A 246 8.16 7.33 -23.36
CA ASN A 246 9.00 7.49 -22.20
C ASN A 246 10.13 6.45 -22.16
N ALA A 247 11.35 6.87 -22.49
CA ALA A 247 12.52 5.99 -22.58
C ALA A 247 12.85 5.26 -21.25
N ARG A 248 12.64 5.92 -20.10
CA ARG A 248 12.92 5.31 -18.77
C ARG A 248 11.88 4.28 -18.40
N LEU A 249 10.60 4.56 -18.67
CA LEU A 249 9.53 3.59 -18.46
C LEU A 249 9.74 2.38 -19.37
N ARG A 250 10.04 2.59 -20.65
CA ARG A 250 10.33 1.52 -21.60
C ARG A 250 11.50 0.63 -21.14
N ALA A 251 12.63 1.23 -20.72
CA ALA A 251 13.76 0.49 -20.19
C ALA A 251 13.43 -0.25 -18.87
N PHE A 252 12.53 0.27 -18.05
CA PHE A 252 12.05 -0.40 -16.85
C PHE A 252 11.19 -1.62 -17.19
N LEU A 253 10.23 -1.47 -18.10
CA LEU A 253 9.33 -2.57 -18.51
C LEU A 253 10.10 -3.69 -19.21
N SER A 254 11.02 -3.37 -20.14
CA SER A 254 11.84 -4.39 -20.83
C SER A 254 12.68 -5.23 -19.87
N ARG A 255 13.19 -4.64 -18.79
CA ARG A 255 13.94 -5.41 -17.76
C ARG A 255 13.07 -6.39 -16.97
N ILE A 256 11.78 -6.11 -16.86
CA ILE A 256 10.83 -6.99 -16.17
C ILE A 256 10.41 -8.11 -17.12
N GLU A 257 10.12 -7.82 -18.37
CA GLU A 257 9.79 -8.81 -19.41
C GLU A 257 10.92 -9.83 -19.56
N LEU A 258 12.18 -9.39 -19.65
CA LEU A 258 13.35 -10.25 -19.67
C LEU A 258 13.51 -11.14 -18.43
N ARG A 259 12.97 -10.75 -17.29
CA ARG A 259 13.00 -11.59 -16.07
C ARG A 259 11.88 -12.63 -16.04
N LEU A 260 10.79 -12.36 -16.74
CA LEU A 260 9.64 -13.27 -16.82
C LEU A 260 9.79 -14.30 -17.94
N ASP A 261 10.65 -14.03 -18.92
CA ASP A 261 10.93 -14.91 -20.09
C ASP A 261 12.45 -15.08 -20.28
N PRO A 262 13.14 -15.80 -19.38
CA PRO A 262 14.59 -15.98 -19.46
C PRO A 262 15.03 -16.79 -20.70
N ASP A 263 14.11 -17.54 -21.34
CA ASP A 263 14.40 -18.38 -22.51
C ASP A 263 14.07 -17.71 -23.85
N GLY A 264 13.50 -16.51 -23.86
CA GLY A 264 13.10 -15.77 -25.08
C GLY A 264 14.22 -15.01 -25.78
N ALA A 265 15.47 -15.02 -25.30
CA ALA A 265 16.59 -14.26 -25.86
C ALA A 265 17.49 -15.09 -26.81
N GLY A 266 16.97 -16.16 -27.41
CA GLY A 266 17.73 -17.08 -28.25
C GLY A 266 16.97 -17.56 -29.49
N ALA A 267 16.42 -16.65 -30.32
CA ALA A 267 15.99 -16.98 -31.67
C ALA A 267 16.28 -15.82 -32.63
#